data_fb5949c7ed95c23b91f66c6040b9883e
#
_entry.id   fb5949c7ed95c23b91f66c6040b9883e
#
_cell.length_a   1.000
_cell.length_b   1.000
_cell.length_c   1.000
_cell.angle_alpha   90.00
_cell.angle_beta   90.00
_cell.angle_gamma   90.00
#
_symmetry.space_group_name_H-M   'P 1'
#
loop_
_entity.id
_entity.type
_entity.pdbx_description
1 polymer ?
#
loop_
_entity_poly.entity_id
_entity_poly.type
_entity_poly.pdbx_seq_one_letter_code
_entity_poly.pdbx_strand_id
1 'polypeptide(L)'
;YINEGVAALGARNCTFLLRIGAEMNCWTNLPDPQKYIQAYQKVAKAARQYDNIALVFSPNDVSNRTVTYETYYPGDAYVDWIGVSSYKNGEAGSGSSYTYADTAHYNDAFYSTGLYGSDPLTVLQELSELAEAHNKPMMISECGFGYRDKTTGADQTANAVDQFNKFYSYLPMVYPQVKAIFLFDVDLDISRYNYQLSGSSTLASAYPQMVSGGAFL
;
A
#
# COMPACT_ATOMS: atom_id res chain seq x y z
N TYR A 1 6.52 27.13 0.26
CA TYR A 1 6.25 25.90 1.01
C TYR A 1 6.83 24.66 0.31
N ILE A 2 6.46 24.34 -0.99
CA ILE A 2 6.97 23.14 -1.66
C ILE A 2 8.50 23.16 -1.75
N ASN A 3 9.07 24.23 -2.29
CA ASN A 3 10.51 24.34 -2.48
C ASN A 3 11.27 24.33 -1.15
N GLU A 4 10.74 24.97 -0.11
CA GLU A 4 11.33 24.99 1.24
C GLU A 4 11.30 23.60 1.87
N GLY A 5 10.16 22.90 1.78
CA GLY A 5 10.02 21.53 2.31
C GLY A 5 10.94 20.55 1.61
N VAL A 6 10.98 20.60 0.27
CA VAL A 6 11.86 19.73 -0.51
C VAL A 6 13.34 20.05 -0.26
N ALA A 7 13.71 21.33 -0.16
CA ALA A 7 15.07 21.73 0.17
C ALA A 7 15.51 21.24 1.55
N ALA A 8 14.60 21.26 2.53
CA ALA A 8 14.89 20.76 3.87
C ALA A 8 15.15 19.23 3.87
N LEU A 9 14.48 18.46 3.02
CA LEU A 9 14.77 17.04 2.81
C LEU A 9 16.10 16.85 2.08
N GLY A 10 16.30 17.58 0.97
CA GLY A 10 17.52 17.50 0.16
C GLY A 10 18.81 17.84 0.92
N ALA A 11 18.72 18.71 1.95
CA ALA A 11 19.84 19.06 2.79
C ALA A 11 20.23 17.99 3.82
N ARG A 12 19.48 16.88 3.94
CA ARG A 12 19.76 15.82 4.89
C ARG A 12 20.71 14.76 4.29
N ASN A 13 21.56 14.20 5.14
CA ASN A 13 22.45 13.10 4.75
C ASN A 13 21.74 11.73 4.91
N CYS A 14 20.62 11.57 4.21
CA CYS A 14 19.88 10.31 4.14
C CYS A 14 19.02 10.31 2.87
N THR A 15 18.64 9.12 2.39
CA THR A 15 17.75 8.95 1.25
C THR A 15 16.29 9.03 1.70
N PHE A 16 15.48 9.71 0.92
CA PHE A 16 14.03 9.83 1.13
C PHE A 16 13.26 9.13 0.01
N LEU A 17 12.24 8.38 0.40
CA LEU A 17 11.20 7.87 -0.48
C LEU A 17 9.98 8.80 -0.31
N LEU A 18 9.84 9.78 -1.18
CA LEU A 18 8.83 10.82 -1.04
C LEU A 18 7.51 10.39 -1.70
N ARG A 19 6.52 10.04 -0.88
CA ARG A 19 5.16 9.75 -1.32
C ARG A 19 4.38 11.05 -1.48
N ILE A 20 3.96 11.37 -2.70
CA ILE A 20 3.26 12.61 -3.01
C ILE A 20 1.76 12.35 -3.15
N GLY A 21 0.95 12.86 -2.23
CA GLY A 21 -0.50 12.71 -2.25
C GLY A 21 -0.93 11.24 -2.27
N ALA A 22 -0.43 10.46 -1.32
CA ALA A 22 -0.71 9.03 -1.20
C ALA A 22 -2.22 8.73 -1.16
N GLU A 23 -2.60 7.56 -1.69
CA GLU A 23 -3.97 7.04 -1.66
C GLU A 23 -5.01 7.92 -2.37
N MET A 24 -4.60 8.63 -3.41
CA MET A 24 -5.45 9.57 -4.14
C MET A 24 -6.71 8.93 -4.75
N ASN A 25 -6.74 7.62 -4.87
CA ASN A 25 -7.80 6.85 -5.54
C ASN A 25 -8.86 6.25 -4.59
N CYS A 26 -8.74 6.41 -3.26
CA CYS A 26 -9.64 5.72 -2.32
C CYS A 26 -10.51 6.63 -1.43
N TRP A 27 -10.25 7.92 -1.37
CA TRP A 27 -10.99 8.83 -0.50
C TRP A 27 -12.32 9.29 -1.13
N THR A 28 -13.31 9.56 -0.31
CA THR A 28 -14.66 9.96 -0.77
C THR A 28 -14.68 11.20 -1.65
N ASN A 29 -13.70 12.09 -1.48
CA ASN A 29 -13.51 13.27 -2.29
C ASN A 29 -12.28 13.07 -3.19
N LEU A 30 -12.40 12.16 -4.15
CA LEU A 30 -11.33 11.88 -5.10
C LEU A 30 -10.89 13.18 -5.78
N PRO A 31 -9.58 13.47 -5.84
CA PRO A 31 -9.11 14.62 -6.58
C PRO A 31 -9.35 14.40 -8.08
N ASP A 32 -9.57 15.50 -8.79
CA ASP A 32 -9.51 15.49 -10.23
C ASP A 32 -8.12 14.94 -10.67
N PRO A 33 -8.08 13.87 -11.48
CA PRO A 33 -6.81 13.24 -11.85
C PRO A 33 -5.81 14.21 -12.47
N GLN A 34 -6.27 15.13 -13.32
CA GLN A 34 -5.39 16.10 -13.95
C GLN A 34 -4.80 17.10 -12.96
N LYS A 35 -5.58 17.52 -11.97
CA LYS A 35 -5.10 18.38 -10.89
C LYS A 35 -4.11 17.65 -10.00
N TYR A 36 -4.37 16.38 -9.70
CA TYR A 36 -3.43 15.54 -8.96
C TYR A 36 -2.10 15.41 -9.71
N ILE A 37 -2.14 15.05 -11.00
CA ILE A 37 -0.95 14.91 -11.84
C ILE A 37 -0.15 16.22 -11.87
N GLN A 38 -0.81 17.37 -12.07
CA GLN A 38 -0.14 18.67 -12.07
C GLN A 38 0.51 19.00 -10.71
N ALA A 39 -0.17 18.71 -9.61
CA ALA A 39 0.35 18.92 -8.27
C ALA A 39 1.55 18.00 -7.99
N TYR A 40 1.45 16.71 -8.35
CA TYR A 40 2.53 15.75 -8.24
C TYR A 40 3.76 16.22 -9.02
N GLN A 41 3.59 16.54 -10.31
CA GLN A 41 4.67 16.99 -11.19
C GLN A 41 5.35 18.27 -10.67
N LYS A 42 4.59 19.16 -10.03
CA LYS A 42 5.15 20.38 -9.43
C LYS A 42 6.10 20.06 -8.27
N VAL A 43 5.72 19.14 -7.40
CA VAL A 43 6.58 18.67 -6.29
C VAL A 43 7.77 17.90 -6.84
N ALA A 44 7.54 17.01 -7.80
CA ALA A 44 8.58 16.20 -8.44
C ALA A 44 9.67 17.05 -9.08
N LYS A 45 9.29 18.12 -9.81
CA LYS A 45 10.26 19.05 -10.41
C LYS A 45 11.15 19.73 -9.37
N ALA A 46 10.61 20.06 -8.21
CA ALA A 46 11.41 20.62 -7.11
C ALA A 46 12.35 19.55 -6.53
N ALA A 47 11.86 18.32 -6.34
CA ALA A 47 12.62 17.23 -5.75
C ALA A 47 13.77 16.73 -6.64
N ARG A 48 13.60 16.79 -7.98
CA ARG A 48 14.65 16.40 -8.95
C ARG A 48 15.95 17.23 -8.89
N GLN A 49 16.00 18.26 -8.07
CA GLN A 49 17.22 19.00 -7.79
C GLN A 49 18.11 18.33 -6.72
N TYR A 50 17.63 17.24 -6.11
CA TYR A 50 18.29 16.56 -5.00
C TYR A 50 18.38 15.05 -5.28
N ASP A 51 19.60 14.53 -5.33
CA ASP A 51 19.87 13.12 -5.64
C ASP A 51 19.45 12.13 -4.54
N ASN A 52 19.20 12.66 -3.34
CA ASN A 52 18.79 11.84 -2.20
C ASN A 52 17.25 11.72 -2.02
N ILE A 53 16.46 12.17 -2.99
CA ILE A 53 14.99 12.08 -2.95
C ILE A 53 14.50 11.23 -4.12
N ALA A 54 13.96 10.07 -3.83
CA ALA A 54 13.24 9.24 -4.78
C ALA A 54 11.72 9.48 -4.67
N LEU A 55 11.05 9.56 -5.82
CA LEU A 55 9.65 9.94 -5.95
C LEU A 55 8.76 8.70 -6.05
N VAL A 56 7.78 8.60 -5.19
CA VAL A 56 6.89 7.44 -5.09
C VAL A 56 5.46 7.81 -5.49
N PHE A 57 4.97 7.26 -6.57
CA PHE A 57 3.54 7.22 -6.89
C PHE A 57 2.90 6.10 -6.07
N SER A 58 1.99 6.43 -5.16
CA SER A 58 1.50 5.48 -4.17
C SER A 58 -0.02 5.54 -3.99
N PRO A 59 -0.79 4.87 -4.84
CA PRO A 59 -2.22 4.66 -4.64
C PRO A 59 -2.50 3.72 -3.45
N ASN A 60 -3.78 3.65 -3.08
CA ASN A 60 -4.32 2.55 -2.29
C ASN A 60 -4.54 1.33 -3.21
N ASP A 61 -4.60 0.12 -2.67
CA ASP A 61 -4.84 -1.12 -3.42
C ASP A 61 -6.29 -1.25 -3.96
N VAL A 62 -6.99 -0.13 -4.00
CA VAL A 62 -8.32 0.00 -4.56
C VAL A 62 -8.21 0.55 -5.96
N SER A 63 -8.70 -0.19 -6.92
CA SER A 63 -8.95 0.31 -8.26
C SER A 63 -10.43 0.15 -8.60
N ASN A 64 -10.96 0.98 -9.46
CA ASN A 64 -12.31 0.80 -9.96
C ASN A 64 -12.34 0.93 -11.49
N ARG A 65 -13.44 0.49 -12.10
CA ARG A 65 -13.56 0.45 -13.57
C ARG A 65 -13.51 1.82 -14.24
N THR A 66 -13.82 2.88 -13.50
CA THR A 66 -13.89 4.24 -14.05
C THR A 66 -12.65 5.05 -13.74
N VAL A 67 -11.91 4.67 -12.68
CA VAL A 67 -10.74 5.40 -12.20
C VAL A 67 -9.65 4.38 -11.90
N THR A 68 -8.88 4.05 -12.92
CA THR A 68 -7.75 3.13 -12.83
C THR A 68 -6.51 3.81 -12.26
N TYR A 69 -5.51 3.03 -11.88
CA TYR A 69 -4.22 3.58 -11.46
C TYR A 69 -3.57 4.46 -12.52
N GLU A 70 -3.65 4.05 -13.79
CA GLU A 70 -3.15 4.81 -14.95
C GLU A 70 -3.74 6.21 -15.05
N THR A 71 -4.99 6.37 -14.66
CA THR A 71 -5.69 7.67 -14.69
C THR A 71 -4.97 8.74 -13.85
N TYR A 72 -4.31 8.33 -12.77
CA TYR A 72 -3.57 9.22 -11.88
C TYR A 72 -2.06 9.22 -12.12
N TYR A 73 -1.56 8.38 -13.02
CA TYR A 73 -0.12 8.23 -13.17
C TYR A 73 0.54 9.51 -13.72
N PRO A 74 1.52 10.10 -13.02
CA PRO A 74 2.06 11.41 -13.39
C PRO A 74 3.08 11.38 -14.52
N GLY A 75 3.43 10.19 -14.99
CA GLY A 75 4.39 9.95 -16.08
C GLY A 75 5.79 9.58 -15.58
N ASP A 76 6.50 8.81 -16.41
CA ASP A 76 7.77 8.15 -16.08
C ASP A 76 8.89 9.09 -15.63
N ALA A 77 8.93 10.31 -16.17
CA ALA A 77 9.94 11.30 -15.80
C ALA A 77 9.79 11.81 -14.35
N TYR A 78 8.62 11.59 -13.74
CA TYR A 78 8.27 12.10 -12.42
C TYR A 78 8.17 11.01 -11.36
N VAL A 79 8.29 9.74 -11.73
CA VAL A 79 8.13 8.60 -10.83
C VAL A 79 9.40 7.75 -10.82
N ASP A 80 9.89 7.40 -9.64
CA ASP A 80 11.00 6.46 -9.46
C ASP A 80 10.50 5.10 -8.99
N TRP A 81 9.47 5.09 -8.13
CA TRP A 81 8.87 3.91 -7.55
C TRP A 81 7.36 3.94 -7.67
N ILE A 82 6.76 2.79 -7.91
CA ILE A 82 5.33 2.59 -7.73
C ILE A 82 5.11 1.93 -6.38
N GLY A 83 4.43 2.64 -5.50
CA GLY A 83 4.07 2.19 -4.17
C GLY A 83 2.60 1.83 -4.06
N VAL A 84 2.21 1.21 -2.95
CA VAL A 84 0.82 0.93 -2.64
C VAL A 84 0.59 0.90 -1.13
N SER A 85 -0.56 1.40 -0.69
CA SER A 85 -1.08 1.12 0.64
C SER A 85 -2.04 -0.07 0.55
N SER A 86 -1.80 -1.11 1.34
CA SER A 86 -2.59 -2.34 1.31
C SER A 86 -2.79 -2.89 2.71
N TYR A 87 -4.00 -2.72 3.25
CA TYR A 87 -4.38 -3.19 4.57
C TYR A 87 -5.27 -4.43 4.47
N LYS A 88 -4.95 -5.45 5.25
CA LYS A 88 -5.73 -6.70 5.32
C LYS A 88 -6.22 -6.91 6.74
N ASN A 89 -7.50 -6.77 6.90
CA ASN A 89 -8.20 -6.99 8.16
C ASN A 89 -8.94 -8.31 8.05
N GLY A 90 -9.22 -8.95 9.17
CA GLY A 90 -9.89 -10.23 9.21
C GLY A 90 -11.22 -10.22 8.49
N GLU A 91 -11.85 -11.37 8.44
CA GLU A 91 -13.05 -11.59 7.65
C GLU A 91 -13.99 -10.39 7.66
N ALA A 92 -14.41 -9.98 6.49
CA ALA A 92 -15.55 -9.12 6.33
C ALA A 92 -16.63 -9.65 7.25
N GLY A 93 -17.08 -8.82 8.16
CA GLY A 93 -18.12 -9.21 9.08
C GLY A 93 -19.24 -9.91 8.33
N SER A 94 -19.84 -10.88 8.91
CA SER A 94 -20.94 -11.69 8.41
C SER A 94 -21.94 -10.80 7.65
N GLY A 95 -21.90 -10.86 6.34
CA GLY A 95 -22.70 -9.99 5.47
C GLY A 95 -22.03 -9.63 4.15
N SER A 96 -20.73 -9.76 4.05
CA SER A 96 -20.04 -9.66 2.77
C SER A 96 -20.29 -10.94 1.97
N SER A 97 -21.12 -10.82 0.96
CA SER A 97 -21.40 -11.93 0.01
C SER A 97 -20.33 -12.10 -1.06
N TYR A 98 -19.28 -11.28 -1.02
CA TYR A 98 -18.23 -11.33 -2.01
C TYR A 98 -17.18 -12.35 -1.60
N THR A 99 -17.12 -13.41 -2.39
CA THR A 99 -16.06 -14.39 -2.32
C THR A 99 -15.06 -14.13 -3.45
N TYR A 100 -13.88 -14.64 -3.30
CA TYR A 100 -12.85 -14.66 -4.32
C TYR A 100 -13.32 -15.17 -5.69
N ALA A 101 -14.34 -16.01 -5.72
CA ALA A 101 -14.93 -16.56 -6.94
C ALA A 101 -15.57 -15.49 -7.82
N ASP A 102 -15.84 -14.32 -7.29
CA ASP A 102 -16.44 -13.22 -8.06
C ASP A 102 -15.39 -12.27 -8.63
N THR A 103 -14.44 -12.82 -9.36
CA THR A 103 -13.35 -12.07 -9.98
C THR A 103 -13.82 -11.08 -11.04
N ALA A 104 -15.01 -11.29 -11.62
CA ALA A 104 -15.59 -10.35 -12.59
C ALA A 104 -15.89 -8.96 -11.98
N HIS A 105 -16.07 -8.92 -10.67
CA HIS A 105 -16.38 -7.70 -9.92
C HIS A 105 -15.34 -7.40 -8.84
N TYR A 106 -14.16 -7.86 -9.03
CA TYR A 106 -13.06 -7.78 -8.09
C TYR A 106 -12.82 -6.36 -7.53
N ASN A 107 -12.75 -5.34 -8.38
CA ASN A 107 -12.62 -3.95 -7.94
C ASN A 107 -13.91 -3.41 -7.31
N ASP A 108 -15.06 -3.82 -7.82
CA ASP A 108 -16.36 -3.43 -7.25
C ASP A 108 -16.59 -4.08 -5.89
N ALA A 109 -16.17 -5.33 -5.73
CA ALA A 109 -16.22 -6.05 -4.46
C ALA A 109 -15.37 -5.36 -3.40
N PHE A 110 -14.23 -4.84 -3.76
CA PHE A 110 -13.38 -4.07 -2.86
C PHE A 110 -14.10 -2.85 -2.29
N TYR A 111 -14.77 -2.05 -3.12
CA TYR A 111 -15.53 -0.89 -2.66
C TYR A 111 -16.70 -1.25 -1.76
N SER A 112 -17.34 -2.36 -2.00
CA SER A 112 -18.52 -2.77 -1.22
C SER A 112 -18.17 -3.49 0.08
N THR A 113 -17.01 -4.14 0.13
CA THR A 113 -16.57 -4.91 1.31
C THR A 113 -15.49 -4.21 2.11
N GLY A 114 -14.96 -3.11 1.59
CA GLY A 114 -13.79 -2.45 2.15
C GLY A 114 -12.54 -3.32 2.02
N LEU A 115 -11.55 -3.03 2.83
CA LEU A 115 -10.24 -3.69 2.86
C LEU A 115 -10.27 -5.16 3.28
N TYR A 116 -11.42 -5.80 3.29
CA TYR A 116 -11.63 -7.09 3.92
C TYR A 116 -11.48 -8.24 2.95
N GLY A 117 -10.70 -9.22 3.33
CA GLY A 117 -10.72 -10.56 2.74
C GLY A 117 -10.13 -10.70 1.32
N SER A 118 -9.71 -9.62 0.68
CA SER A 118 -9.09 -9.72 -0.64
C SER A 118 -7.66 -10.25 -0.54
N ASP A 119 -7.33 -11.26 -1.36
CA ASP A 119 -5.98 -11.80 -1.41
C ASP A 119 -5.00 -10.78 -2.00
N PRO A 120 -3.94 -10.40 -1.29
CA PRO A 120 -2.97 -9.44 -1.79
C PRO A 120 -2.33 -9.87 -3.11
N LEU A 121 -2.19 -11.16 -3.34
CA LEU A 121 -1.62 -11.70 -4.58
C LEU A 121 -2.50 -11.44 -5.81
N THR A 122 -3.80 -11.28 -5.60
CA THR A 122 -4.74 -10.95 -6.68
C THR A 122 -4.97 -9.45 -6.77
N VAL A 123 -5.14 -8.80 -5.63
CA VAL A 123 -5.43 -7.34 -5.55
C VAL A 123 -4.32 -6.50 -6.18
N LEU A 124 -3.07 -6.94 -6.07
CA LEU A 124 -1.93 -6.18 -6.57
C LEU A 124 -1.57 -6.46 -8.03
N GLN A 125 -2.29 -7.35 -8.71
CA GLN A 125 -1.98 -7.69 -10.10
C GLN A 125 -1.99 -6.48 -11.03
N GLU A 126 -3.05 -5.68 -11.02
CA GLU A 126 -3.19 -4.50 -11.88
C GLU A 126 -2.07 -3.49 -11.64
N LEU A 127 -1.68 -3.28 -10.38
CA LEU A 127 -0.59 -2.38 -10.04
C LEU A 127 0.77 -2.93 -10.46
N SER A 128 0.95 -4.25 -10.40
CA SER A 128 2.15 -4.93 -10.89
C SER A 128 2.27 -4.79 -12.40
N GLU A 129 1.18 -4.94 -13.13
CA GLU A 129 1.13 -4.73 -14.60
C GLU A 129 1.48 -3.27 -14.95
N LEU A 130 0.98 -2.30 -14.17
CA LEU A 130 1.37 -0.89 -14.33
C LEU A 130 2.89 -0.70 -14.10
N ALA A 131 3.43 -1.29 -13.04
CA ALA A 131 4.85 -1.17 -12.72
C ALA A 131 5.73 -1.78 -13.82
N GLU A 132 5.31 -2.90 -14.39
CA GLU A 132 5.97 -3.55 -15.52
C GLU A 132 5.92 -2.68 -16.78
N ALA A 133 4.75 -2.17 -17.14
CA ALA A 133 4.54 -1.32 -18.30
C ALA A 133 5.43 -0.06 -18.28
N HIS A 134 5.65 0.50 -17.10
CA HIS A 134 6.48 1.69 -16.89
C HIS A 134 7.92 1.38 -16.45
N ASN A 135 8.30 0.11 -16.39
CA ASN A 135 9.64 -0.33 -15.94
C ASN A 135 10.05 0.30 -14.60
N LYS A 136 9.16 0.25 -13.61
CA LYS A 136 9.40 0.79 -12.27
C LYS A 136 9.47 -0.31 -11.23
N PRO A 137 10.37 -0.19 -10.23
CA PRO A 137 10.30 -1.03 -9.05
C PRO A 137 9.05 -0.72 -8.23
N MET A 138 8.55 -1.75 -7.55
CA MET A 138 7.41 -1.62 -6.64
C MET A 138 7.84 -1.62 -5.17
N MET A 139 7.02 -0.98 -4.34
CA MET A 139 7.06 -1.13 -2.89
C MET A 139 5.66 -1.24 -2.32
N ILE A 140 5.52 -1.98 -1.25
CA ILE A 140 4.38 -1.84 -0.35
C ILE A 140 4.71 -0.66 0.57
N SER A 141 4.21 0.51 0.22
CA SER A 141 4.54 1.75 0.93
C SER A 141 3.94 1.81 2.33
N GLU A 142 2.90 1.02 2.54
CA GLU A 142 2.18 0.93 3.80
C GLU A 142 1.35 -0.34 3.80
N CYS A 143 1.50 -1.16 4.81
CA CYS A 143 0.63 -2.32 5.02
C CYS A 143 0.39 -2.56 6.50
N GLY A 144 -0.78 -3.11 6.82
CA GLY A 144 -1.13 -3.51 8.16
C GLY A 144 -2.09 -4.70 8.16
N PHE A 145 -1.96 -5.55 9.17
CA PHE A 145 -2.74 -6.77 9.30
C PHE A 145 -3.47 -6.74 10.64
N GLY A 146 -4.77 -6.43 10.60
CA GLY A 146 -5.58 -6.29 11.80
C GLY A 146 -5.76 -7.62 12.50
N TYR A 147 -5.21 -7.77 13.70
CA TYR A 147 -5.32 -9.00 14.49
C TYR A 147 -6.43 -8.97 15.52
N ARG A 148 -6.96 -7.81 15.82
CA ARG A 148 -8.06 -7.62 16.77
C ARG A 148 -9.02 -6.54 16.26
N ASP A 149 -10.30 -6.89 16.18
CA ASP A 149 -11.38 -5.94 15.98
C ASP A 149 -11.73 -5.29 17.32
N LYS A 150 -11.44 -4.01 17.50
CA LYS A 150 -11.68 -3.28 18.74
C LYS A 150 -13.16 -2.99 18.99
N THR A 151 -14.00 -3.03 17.96
CA THR A 151 -15.45 -2.82 18.08
C THR A 151 -16.16 -4.05 18.62
N THR A 152 -15.80 -5.22 18.12
CA THR A 152 -16.43 -6.49 18.49
C THR A 152 -15.63 -7.28 19.52
N GLY A 153 -14.35 -6.95 19.71
CA GLY A 153 -13.41 -7.71 20.53
C GLY A 153 -12.92 -8.99 19.86
N ALA A 154 -13.30 -9.25 18.60
CA ALA A 154 -12.94 -10.49 17.91
C ALA A 154 -11.41 -10.60 17.70
N ASP A 155 -10.89 -11.78 18.02
CA ASP A 155 -9.50 -12.15 17.74
C ASP A 155 -9.39 -12.62 16.29
N GLN A 156 -8.51 -11.98 15.52
CA GLN A 156 -8.24 -12.26 14.13
C GLN A 156 -6.76 -12.60 13.90
N THR A 157 -6.06 -13.00 14.94
CA THR A 157 -4.61 -13.25 14.90
C THR A 157 -4.24 -14.29 13.84
N ALA A 158 -5.02 -15.35 13.68
CA ALA A 158 -4.75 -16.38 12.67
C ALA A 158 -4.80 -15.80 11.23
N ASN A 159 -5.79 -14.96 10.94
CA ASN A 159 -5.88 -14.26 9.66
C ASN A 159 -4.70 -13.30 9.47
N ALA A 160 -4.34 -12.54 10.48
CA ALA A 160 -3.21 -11.62 10.41
C ALA A 160 -1.89 -12.35 10.10
N VAL A 161 -1.63 -13.50 10.73
CA VAL A 161 -0.46 -14.36 10.43
C VAL A 161 -0.47 -14.85 8.99
N ASP A 162 -1.63 -15.30 8.47
CA ASP A 162 -1.78 -15.71 7.08
C ASP A 162 -1.46 -14.57 6.10
N GLN A 163 -1.99 -13.37 6.37
CA GLN A 163 -1.73 -12.19 5.55
C GLN A 163 -0.25 -11.75 5.62
N PHE A 164 0.38 -11.79 6.79
CA PHE A 164 1.81 -11.59 6.92
C PHE A 164 2.61 -12.53 6.04
N ASN A 165 2.28 -13.82 6.08
CA ASN A 165 2.95 -14.82 5.26
C ASN A 165 2.79 -14.54 3.77
N LYS A 166 1.61 -14.13 3.33
CA LYS A 166 1.36 -13.74 1.93
C LYS A 166 2.23 -12.55 1.52
N PHE A 167 2.30 -11.50 2.33
CA PHE A 167 3.07 -10.30 2.00
C PHE A 167 4.59 -10.54 2.02
N TYR A 168 5.09 -11.24 3.02
CA TYR A 168 6.54 -11.35 3.20
C TYR A 168 7.15 -12.61 2.57
N SER A 169 6.36 -13.66 2.35
CA SER A 169 6.86 -14.90 1.75
C SER A 169 6.44 -15.07 0.29
N TYR A 170 5.17 -14.84 -0.04
CA TYR A 170 4.66 -15.14 -1.38
C TYR A 170 4.69 -13.94 -2.33
N LEU A 171 4.37 -12.75 -1.85
CA LEU A 171 4.29 -11.56 -2.70
C LEU A 171 5.58 -11.28 -3.49
N PRO A 172 6.77 -11.31 -2.89
CA PRO A 172 8.02 -11.10 -3.62
C PRO A 172 8.33 -12.20 -4.65
N MET A 173 7.76 -13.39 -4.47
CA MET A 173 7.92 -14.50 -5.43
C MET A 173 7.00 -14.32 -6.64
N VAL A 174 5.78 -13.83 -6.42
CA VAL A 174 4.78 -13.61 -7.49
C VAL A 174 5.07 -12.31 -8.24
N TYR A 175 5.47 -11.28 -7.51
CA TYR A 175 5.78 -9.95 -8.05
C TYR A 175 7.22 -9.56 -7.74
N PRO A 176 8.19 -10.03 -8.53
CA PRO A 176 9.61 -9.81 -8.26
C PRO A 176 10.06 -8.34 -8.35
N GLN A 177 9.22 -7.46 -8.90
CA GLN A 177 9.42 -6.01 -8.87
C GLN A 177 9.18 -5.38 -7.50
N VAL A 178 8.53 -6.08 -6.55
CA VAL A 178 8.39 -5.62 -5.15
C VAL A 178 9.76 -5.71 -4.45
N LYS A 179 10.33 -4.57 -4.08
CA LYS A 179 11.68 -4.44 -3.50
C LYS A 179 11.70 -3.92 -2.07
N ALA A 180 10.57 -3.42 -1.57
CA ALA A 180 10.45 -2.92 -0.21
C ALA A 180 9.04 -3.11 0.33
N ILE A 181 8.91 -3.38 1.63
CA ILE A 181 7.64 -3.49 2.33
C ILE A 181 7.75 -2.72 3.65
N PHE A 182 6.86 -1.76 3.85
CA PHE A 182 6.79 -0.95 5.06
C PHE A 182 5.56 -1.33 5.89
N LEU A 183 5.81 -1.83 7.08
CA LEU A 183 4.76 -2.24 8.00
C LEU A 183 4.25 -1.05 8.83
N PHE A 184 2.93 -0.92 8.88
CA PHE A 184 2.23 -0.01 9.77
C PHE A 184 2.02 -0.69 11.13
N ASP A 185 2.96 -0.48 12.05
CA ASP A 185 3.02 -1.11 13.38
C ASP A 185 2.46 -0.16 14.46
N VAL A 186 1.14 0.07 14.43
CA VAL A 186 0.49 1.05 15.30
C VAL A 186 -0.85 0.56 15.82
N ASP A 187 -1.20 0.95 17.04
CA ASP A 187 -2.56 0.90 17.59
C ASP A 187 -3.15 2.31 17.67
N LEU A 188 -3.89 2.71 16.65
CA LEU A 188 -4.56 4.02 16.62
C LEU A 188 -5.94 3.94 17.26
N ASP A 189 -6.24 4.83 18.20
CA ASP A 189 -7.56 4.89 18.86
C ASP A 189 -8.73 5.04 17.87
N ILE A 190 -8.51 5.74 16.77
CA ILE A 190 -9.49 5.97 15.71
C ILE A 190 -9.67 4.77 14.78
N SER A 191 -8.74 3.81 14.79
CA SER A 191 -8.82 2.62 13.94
C SER A 191 -9.70 1.55 14.60
N ARG A 192 -10.56 0.92 13.81
CA ARG A 192 -11.32 -0.27 14.22
C ARG A 192 -10.42 -1.45 14.57
N TYR A 193 -9.29 -1.58 13.90
CA TYR A 193 -8.39 -2.72 14.07
C TYR A 193 -7.10 -2.31 14.75
N ASN A 194 -6.55 -3.24 15.54
CA ASN A 194 -5.22 -3.12 16.09
C ASN A 194 -4.21 -3.78 15.14
N TYR A 195 -3.19 -3.02 14.74
CA TYR A 195 -2.11 -3.46 13.84
C TYR A 195 -0.77 -3.63 14.56
N GLN A 196 -0.69 -3.26 15.83
CA GLN A 196 0.56 -3.22 16.57
C GLN A 196 1.08 -4.62 16.88
N LEU A 197 2.25 -4.99 16.36
CA LEU A 197 2.86 -6.31 16.56
C LEU A 197 3.03 -6.67 18.04
N SER A 198 3.50 -5.72 18.84
CA SER A 198 3.71 -5.95 20.28
C SER A 198 2.44 -6.24 21.07
N GLY A 199 1.27 -5.96 20.50
CA GLY A 199 -0.02 -6.29 21.08
C GLY A 199 -0.44 -7.75 20.93
N SER A 200 0.28 -8.55 20.13
CA SER A 200 0.06 -9.98 19.91
C SER A 200 1.36 -10.75 19.98
N SER A 201 1.55 -11.59 20.99
CA SER A 201 2.75 -12.43 21.11
C SER A 201 2.95 -13.36 19.91
N THR A 202 1.88 -13.83 19.31
CA THR A 202 1.92 -14.67 18.11
C THR A 202 2.50 -13.90 16.92
N LEU A 203 2.02 -12.67 16.65
CA LEU A 203 2.53 -11.84 15.56
C LEU A 203 3.96 -11.39 15.81
N ALA A 204 4.27 -10.96 17.02
CA ALA A 204 5.62 -10.56 17.42
C ALA A 204 6.65 -11.69 17.24
N SER A 205 6.23 -12.95 17.40
CA SER A 205 7.08 -14.12 17.17
C SER A 205 7.14 -14.54 15.70
N ALA A 206 6.05 -14.39 14.94
CA ALA A 206 5.98 -14.80 13.54
C ALA A 206 6.73 -13.83 12.61
N TYR A 207 6.61 -12.53 12.85
CA TYR A 207 7.18 -11.49 11.98
C TYR A 207 8.70 -11.63 11.73
N PRO A 208 9.57 -11.78 12.76
CA PRO A 208 11.00 -11.97 12.54
C PRO A 208 11.32 -13.20 11.69
N GLN A 209 10.54 -14.28 11.83
CA GLN A 209 10.77 -15.52 11.06
C GLN A 209 10.44 -15.31 9.58
N MET A 210 9.41 -14.55 9.27
CA MET A 210 9.00 -14.26 7.90
C MET A 210 9.98 -13.33 7.20
N VAL A 211 10.46 -12.27 7.88
CA VAL A 211 11.41 -11.31 7.27
C VAL A 211 12.83 -11.86 7.18
N SER A 212 13.20 -12.87 7.95
CA SER A 212 14.51 -13.52 7.89
C SER A 212 14.66 -14.52 6.73
N GLY A 213 13.62 -14.76 5.97
CA GLY A 213 13.55 -15.79 4.93
C GLY A 213 14.36 -15.55 3.64
N GLY A 214 15.27 -14.57 3.62
CA GLY A 214 16.21 -14.34 2.51
C GLY A 214 15.66 -13.56 1.30
N ALA A 215 14.37 -13.23 1.29
CA ALA A 215 13.80 -12.33 0.30
C ALA A 215 14.06 -10.84 0.62
N PHE A 216 14.35 -10.56 1.89
CA PHE A 216 14.63 -9.23 2.42
C PHE A 216 15.99 -9.23 3.09
N LEU A 217 16.87 -8.31 2.69
CA LEU A 217 18.20 -8.09 3.26
C LEU A 217 18.27 -6.75 3.95
#